data_c83a27b08e4b6e36b284d6eb276e37e7
#
_entry.id   c83a27b08e4b6e36b284d6eb276e37e7
#
_cell.length_a   1.000
_cell.length_b   1.000
_cell.length_c   1.000
_cell.angle_alpha   90.00
_cell.angle_beta   90.00
_cell.angle_gamma   90.00
#
_symmetry.space_group_name_H-M   'P 1'
#
loop_
_entity.id
_entity.type
_entity.pdbx_description
1 polymer ?
#
loop_
_entity_poly.entity_id
_entity_poly.type
_entity_poly.pdbx_seq_one_letter_code
_entity_poly.pdbx_strand_id
1 'polypeptide(L)' 'MKKAVFAGSFDPFTEGHLDLVQRAAPLFQELIILLAENTQKKYLFPLENRLAWVKKAVSEIPNVEKKLEKIFNI' A
#
# COMPACT_ATOMS: atom_id res chain seq x y z
N MET A 1 8.43 4.40 20.00
CA MET A 1 7.73 4.98 18.87
C MET A 1 7.12 3.90 18.01
N LYS A 2 5.96 4.16 17.45
CA LYS A 2 5.17 3.10 16.84
C LYS A 2 5.26 3.10 15.32
N LYS A 3 5.32 1.91 14.77
CA LYS A 3 5.20 1.67 13.33
C LYS A 3 3.89 0.95 13.08
N ALA A 4 3.30 1.18 11.91
CA ALA A 4 2.07 0.50 11.50
C ALA A 4 2.21 -0.02 10.08
N VAL A 5 1.40 -1.03 9.76
CA VAL A 5 1.36 -1.62 8.43
C VAL A 5 -0.06 -1.50 7.89
N PHE A 6 -0.17 -1.01 6.66
CA PHE A 6 -1.43 -0.98 5.93
C PHE A 6 -1.29 -1.89 4.73
N ALA A 7 -1.91 -3.06 4.82
CA ALA A 7 -1.79 -4.09 3.80
C ALA A 7 -3.02 -4.16 2.90
N GLY A 8 -2.80 -4.41 1.62
CA GLY A 8 -3.88 -4.60 0.68
C GLY A 8 -3.37 -4.94 -0.70
N SER A 9 -4.25 -5.33 -1.60
CA SER A 9 -3.89 -5.58 -2.99
C SER A 9 -3.90 -4.31 -3.82
N PHE A 10 -4.64 -3.28 -3.39
CA PHE A 10 -4.71 -1.97 -4.05
C PHE A 10 -4.96 -2.07 -5.55
N ASP A 11 -6.05 -2.67 -5.90
CA ASP A 11 -6.39 -3.01 -7.27
C ASP A 11 -7.71 -2.34 -7.72
N PRO A 12 -7.74 -1.01 -7.89
CA PRO A 12 -6.65 -0.05 -7.78
C PRO A 12 -6.45 0.53 -6.37
N PHE A 13 -5.42 1.35 -6.21
CA PHE A 13 -5.25 2.19 -5.03
C PHE A 13 -6.14 3.42 -5.20
N THR A 14 -7.20 3.50 -4.43
CA THR A 14 -8.23 4.53 -4.58
C THR A 14 -7.98 5.76 -3.72
N GLU A 15 -8.78 6.80 -3.94
CA GLU A 15 -8.75 7.98 -3.08
C GLU A 15 -9.11 7.65 -1.63
N GLY A 16 -9.97 6.65 -1.42
CA GLY A 16 -10.28 6.18 -0.06
C GLY A 16 -9.06 5.58 0.63
N HIS A 17 -8.25 4.83 -0.11
CA HIS A 17 -6.99 4.31 0.41
C HIS A 17 -6.03 5.45 0.75
N LEU A 18 -5.91 6.43 -0.12
CA LEU A 18 -5.04 7.58 0.11
C LEU A 18 -5.49 8.39 1.32
N ASP A 19 -6.79 8.62 1.45
CA ASP A 19 -7.34 9.33 2.60
C ASP A 19 -6.97 8.62 3.91
N LEU A 20 -7.10 7.30 3.93
CA LEU A 20 -6.74 6.51 5.11
C LEU A 20 -5.27 6.65 5.45
N VAL A 21 -4.40 6.59 4.44
CA VAL A 21 -2.95 6.75 4.63
C VAL A 21 -2.63 8.15 5.16
N GLN A 22 -3.25 9.18 4.59
CA GLN A 22 -3.02 10.55 5.02
C GLN A 22 -3.43 10.78 6.47
N ARG A 23 -4.51 10.15 6.92
CA ARG A 23 -4.97 10.25 8.30
C ARG A 23 -4.09 9.44 9.26
N ALA A 24 -3.63 8.29 8.82
CA ALA A 24 -2.86 7.39 9.67
C ALA A 24 -1.41 7.80 9.81
N ALA A 25 -0.79 8.31 8.75
CA ALA A 25 0.64 8.60 8.74
C ALA A 25 1.10 9.49 9.91
N PRO A 26 0.39 10.58 10.26
CA PRO A 26 0.83 11.41 11.38
C PRO A 26 0.79 10.75 12.75
N LEU A 27 0.08 9.63 12.87
CA LEU A 27 -0.09 8.93 14.15
C LEU A 27 1.06 7.97 14.47
N PHE A 28 1.94 7.72 13.49
CA PHE A 28 3.01 6.73 13.64
C PHE A 28 4.34 7.34 13.23
N GLN A 29 5.41 6.75 13.75
CA GLN A 29 6.75 7.12 13.32
C GLN A 29 6.98 6.75 11.87
N GLU A 30 6.46 5.57 11.50
CA GLU A 30 6.56 5.06 10.14
C GLU A 30 5.30 4.27 9.80
N LEU A 31 4.76 4.52 8.63
CA LEU A 31 3.64 3.76 8.09
C LEU A 31 4.14 2.98 6.88
N ILE A 32 4.02 1.65 6.95
CA ILE A 32 4.45 0.76 5.88
C ILE A 32 3.24 0.36 5.07
N ILE A 33 3.25 0.69 3.77
CA ILE A 33 2.23 0.19 2.85
C ILE A 33 2.74 -1.11 2.26
N LEU A 34 2.01 -2.18 2.56
CA LEU A 34 2.35 -3.52 2.11
C LEU A 34 1.44 -3.90 0.95
N LEU A 35 2.00 -3.95 -0.25
CA LEU A 35 1.26 -4.37 -1.43
C LEU A 35 1.32 -5.89 -1.49
N ALA A 36 0.20 -6.51 -1.11
CA ALA A 36 0.09 -7.96 -1.05
C ALA A 36 -0.49 -8.49 -2.36
N GLU A 37 0.12 -9.54 -2.89
CA GLU A 37 -0.38 -10.19 -4.09
C GLU A 37 -0.51 -11.69 -3.85
N ASN A 38 -1.72 -12.21 -4.05
CA ASN A 38 -1.98 -13.64 -4.04
C ASN A 38 -1.90 -14.13 -5.49
N THR A 39 -0.91 -14.97 -5.77
CA THR A 39 -0.65 -15.43 -7.14
C THR A 39 -1.77 -16.33 -7.70
N GLN A 40 -2.67 -16.79 -6.84
CA GLN A 40 -3.81 -17.59 -7.27
C GLN A 40 -5.07 -16.78 -7.56
N LYS A 41 -5.03 -15.48 -7.29
CA LYS A 41 -6.11 -14.56 -7.61
C LYS A 41 -5.87 -13.87 -8.94
N LYS A 42 -6.97 -13.48 -9.58
CA LYS A 42 -6.92 -12.58 -10.74
C LYS A 42 -7.11 -11.16 -10.26
N TYR A 43 -6.30 -10.25 -10.78
CA TYR A 43 -6.39 -8.83 -10.44
C TYR A 43 -6.83 -8.03 -11.66
N LEU A 44 -7.43 -6.87 -11.41
CA LEU A 44 -7.87 -5.97 -12.49
C LEU A 44 -6.68 -5.34 -13.20
N PHE A 45 -5.62 -5.05 -12.46
CA PHE A 45 -4.45 -4.34 -12.99
C PHE A 45 -3.16 -5.08 -12.67
N PRO A 46 -2.16 -4.99 -13.56
CA PRO A 46 -0.85 -5.60 -13.31
C PRO A 46 -0.19 -5.04 -12.03
N LEU A 47 0.66 -5.84 -11.44
CA LEU A 47 1.36 -5.47 -10.20
C LEU A 47 2.16 -4.18 -10.36
N GLU A 48 2.85 -4.02 -11.50
CA GLU A 48 3.66 -2.82 -11.74
C GLU A 48 2.81 -1.55 -11.71
N ASN A 49 1.60 -1.61 -12.27
CA ASN A 49 0.69 -0.48 -12.28
C ASN A 49 0.23 -0.14 -10.87
N ARG A 50 -0.15 -1.16 -10.12
CA ARG A 50 -0.62 -0.96 -8.74
C ARG A 50 0.49 -0.35 -7.87
N LEU A 51 1.70 -0.86 -7.99
CA LEU A 51 2.84 -0.35 -7.25
C LEU A 51 3.17 1.10 -7.62
N ALA A 52 3.15 1.42 -8.92
CA ALA A 52 3.42 2.76 -9.40
C ALA A 52 2.40 3.77 -8.89
N TRP A 53 1.12 3.39 -8.87
CA TRP A 53 0.06 4.26 -8.35
C TRP A 53 0.23 4.53 -6.85
N VAL A 54 0.56 3.51 -6.08
CA VAL A 54 0.82 3.69 -4.65
C VAL A 54 2.00 4.62 -4.43
N LYS A 55 3.10 4.40 -5.14
CA LYS A 55 4.29 5.25 -5.02
C LYS A 55 3.97 6.70 -5.33
N LYS A 56 3.25 6.94 -6.42
CA LYS A 56 2.89 8.29 -6.82
C LYS A 56 1.97 8.94 -5.80
N ALA A 57 0.97 8.20 -5.33
CA ALA A 57 -0.04 8.74 -4.43
C ALA A 57 0.56 9.18 -3.08
N VAL A 58 1.57 8.47 -2.58
CA VAL A 58 2.15 8.75 -1.26
C VAL A 58 3.51 9.42 -1.34
N SER A 59 3.91 9.89 -2.51
CA SER A 59 5.25 10.47 -2.74
C SER A 59 5.55 11.67 -1.85
N GLU A 60 4.54 12.40 -1.40
CA GLU A 60 4.71 13.59 -0.58
C GLU A 60 4.53 13.32 0.91
N ILE A 61 4.33 12.07 1.31
CA ILE A 61 4.16 11.70 2.71
C ILE A 61 5.49 11.07 3.18
N PRO A 62 6.31 11.79 3.94
CA PRO A 62 7.71 11.39 4.15
C PRO A 62 7.90 10.15 5.02
N ASN A 63 6.98 9.85 5.91
CA ASN A 63 7.11 8.71 6.81
C ASN A 63 6.38 7.46 6.32
N VAL A 64 6.05 7.41 5.04
CA VAL A 64 5.42 6.24 4.44
C VAL A 64 6.46 5.44 3.65
N GLU A 65 6.58 4.16 3.99
CA GLU A 65 7.43 3.23 3.26
C GLU A 65 6.56 2.25 2.48
N LYS A 66 6.99 1.91 1.27
CA LYS A 66 6.28 0.97 0.40
C LYS A 66 7.05 -0.34 0.34
N LYS A 67 6.38 -1.43 0.64
CA LYS A 67 6.94 -2.77 0.51
C LYS A 67 6.06 -3.63 -0.37
N LEU A 68 6.68 -4.49 -1.16
CA LEU A 68 5.98 -5.47 -1.96
C LEU A 68 6.14 -6.84 -1.30
N GLU A 69 5.02 -7.49 -1.07
CA GLU A 69 5.01 -8.85 -0.53
C GLU A 69 4.13 -9.72 -1.41
N LYS A 70 4.68 -10.84 -1.86
CA LYS A 70 3.89 -11.84 -2.60
C LYS A 70 3.43 -12.91 -1.63
N ILE A 71 2.15 -13.18 -1.65
CA ILE A 71 1.53 -14.14 -0.74
C ILE A 71 0.95 -15.28 -1.56
N PHE A 72 1.29 -16.49 -1.17
CA PHE A 72 0.78 -17.72 -1.80
C PHE A 72 -0.20 -18.39 -0.86
N ASN A 73 -1.26 -18.95 -1.39
CA ASN A 73 -2.19 -19.80 -0.62
C ASN A 73 -2.87 -19.11 0.56
N ILE A 74 -3.38 -17.93 0.30
CA ILE A 74 -4.20 -17.27 1.30
C ILE A 74 -5.65 -17.72 1.13
#